data_17c238f6333766883c73f8cd37f28475
#
_entry.id   17c238f6333766883c73f8cd37f28475
#
_cell.length_a   1.000
_cell.length_b   1.000
_cell.length_c   1.000
_cell.angle_alpha   90.00
_cell.angle_beta   90.00
_cell.angle_gamma   90.00
#
_symmetry.space_group_name_H-M   'P 1'
#
loop_
_entity.id
_entity.type
_entity.pdbx_description
1 polymer ?
#
loop_
_entity_poly.entity_id
_entity_poly.type
_entity_poly.pdbx_seq_one_letter_code
_entity_poly.pdbx_strand_id
1 'polypeptide(L)'
;MKVLLMYDYPPTPGGLATQGDLLYRGLLDMGVDVRAVDVESDQEKEWYYRWFQPDVAVGIGYWGHTPQVLFHPQKFGILAVPWLVADGYIANYQKELNALKLLLVTSNWVKEMYVRDGIKADNIQVLPVGCDTKNFVPCKQSDPKVLAVRKSLGISADELMILTIGGDAASKGAQEVMYALSKLGNEVPRWKYVCKVWPQERTNVQNSIDMQLAKSLGIDKSIVYATNRVSRNFIPYLIGACDIYAAPSRLEGFGMPQVEAGACGKPVVGIKAMGLLDTMLDAGTKKTSGLDL
;
A
#
# COMPACT_ATOMS: atom_id res chain seq x y z
N MET A 1 0.53 26.77 11.83
CA MET A 1 0.73 26.32 10.44
C MET A 1 -0.53 25.60 9.99
N LYS A 2 -1.10 26.04 8.88
CA LYS A 2 -2.30 25.46 8.26
C LYS A 2 -1.89 24.55 7.09
N VAL A 3 -2.34 23.34 7.10
CA VAL A 3 -1.97 22.32 6.08
C VAL A 3 -3.20 21.90 5.32
N LEU A 4 -3.16 21.92 3.99
CA LEU A 4 -4.17 21.29 3.13
C LEU A 4 -3.61 20.00 2.56
N LEU A 5 -4.24 18.86 2.88
CA LEU A 5 -3.91 17.57 2.28
C LEU A 5 -4.79 17.31 1.07
N MET A 6 -4.18 17.00 -0.06
CA MET A 6 -4.83 16.69 -1.33
C MET A 6 -4.57 15.21 -1.65
N TYR A 7 -5.59 14.37 -1.55
CA TYR A 7 -5.51 12.93 -1.83
C TYR A 7 -6.90 12.40 -2.21
N ASP A 8 -7.06 11.10 -2.44
CA ASP A 8 -8.36 10.47 -2.72
C ASP A 8 -9.27 10.60 -1.48
N TYR A 9 -9.92 11.72 -1.32
CA TYR A 9 -10.75 12.09 -0.16
C TYR A 9 -12.22 12.28 -0.57
N PRO A 10 -13.21 11.75 0.19
CA PRO A 10 -13.05 10.83 1.35
C PRO A 10 -12.33 9.53 0.97
N PRO A 11 -11.54 8.94 1.91
CA PRO A 11 -10.65 7.84 1.55
C PRO A 11 -11.42 6.63 1.01
N THR A 12 -11.10 6.26 -0.21
CA THR A 12 -11.57 5.03 -0.84
C THR A 12 -10.58 3.89 -0.57
N PRO A 13 -10.97 2.61 -0.73
CA PRO A 13 -10.01 1.53 -0.66
C PRO A 13 -8.89 1.68 -1.71
N GLY A 14 -7.67 1.89 -1.26
CA GLY A 14 -6.51 2.11 -2.14
C GLY A 14 -5.27 2.57 -1.38
N GLY A 15 -4.10 2.40 -2.00
CA GLY A 15 -2.83 2.76 -1.39
C GLY A 15 -2.69 4.26 -1.14
N LEU A 16 -2.93 5.08 -2.17
CA LEU A 16 -2.79 6.54 -2.08
C LEU A 16 -3.80 7.14 -1.09
N ALA A 17 -5.06 6.68 -1.12
CA ALA A 17 -6.08 7.09 -0.16
C ALA A 17 -5.69 6.76 1.28
N THR A 18 -5.15 5.55 1.52
CA THR A 18 -4.67 5.14 2.85
C THR A 18 -3.47 5.96 3.29
N GLN A 19 -2.51 6.23 2.40
CA GLN A 19 -1.34 7.08 2.67
C GLN A 19 -1.78 8.47 3.13
N GLY A 20 -2.70 9.10 2.41
CA GLY A 20 -3.24 10.43 2.75
C GLY A 20 -4.01 10.44 4.06
N ASP A 21 -4.88 9.44 4.29
CA ASP A 21 -5.68 9.34 5.52
C ASP A 21 -4.80 9.13 6.77
N LEU A 22 -3.74 8.34 6.67
CA LEU A 22 -2.80 8.15 7.76
C LEU A 22 -2.08 9.45 8.11
N LEU A 23 -1.61 10.21 7.09
CA LEU A 23 -0.99 11.51 7.31
C LEU A 23 -2.00 12.51 7.90
N TYR A 24 -3.22 12.55 7.38
CA TYR A 24 -4.28 13.43 7.87
C TYR A 24 -4.55 13.22 9.37
N ARG A 25 -4.75 11.94 9.77
CA ARG A 25 -4.98 11.59 11.18
C ARG A 25 -3.76 11.88 12.05
N GLY A 26 -2.55 11.58 11.56
CA GLY A 26 -1.32 11.86 12.30
C GLY A 26 -1.12 13.37 12.55
N LEU A 27 -1.40 14.23 11.57
CA LEU A 27 -1.33 15.68 11.73
C LEU A 27 -2.41 16.20 12.70
N LEU A 28 -3.61 15.64 12.67
CA LEU A 28 -4.66 15.95 13.66
C LEU A 28 -4.25 15.56 15.08
N ASP A 29 -3.69 14.34 15.26
CA ASP A 29 -3.20 13.87 16.56
C ASP A 29 -2.05 14.77 17.12
N MET A 30 -1.28 15.38 16.23
CA MET A 30 -0.24 16.37 16.58
C MET A 30 -0.78 17.78 16.83
N GLY A 31 -2.08 18.02 16.70
CA GLY A 31 -2.69 19.34 16.88
C GLY A 31 -2.43 20.33 15.73
N VAL A 32 -2.07 19.84 14.55
CA VAL A 32 -1.90 20.68 13.36
C VAL A 32 -3.27 21.09 12.81
N ASP A 33 -3.44 22.36 12.44
CA ASP A 33 -4.64 22.83 11.74
C ASP A 33 -4.61 22.32 10.29
N VAL A 34 -5.21 21.15 10.08
CA VAL A 34 -5.20 20.45 8.80
C VAL A 34 -6.61 20.26 8.24
N ARG A 35 -6.74 20.38 6.93
CA ARG A 35 -7.95 20.04 6.16
C ARG A 35 -7.58 19.06 5.06
N ALA A 36 -8.54 18.25 4.66
CA ALA A 36 -8.40 17.29 3.57
C ALA A 36 -9.36 17.62 2.43
N VAL A 37 -8.93 17.34 1.21
CA VAL A 37 -9.72 17.60 -0.01
C VAL A 37 -9.38 16.55 -1.06
N ASP A 38 -10.36 16.26 -1.92
CA ASP A 38 -10.14 15.40 -3.09
C ASP A 38 -9.11 16.05 -4.04
N VAL A 39 -8.04 15.30 -4.33
CA VAL A 39 -6.96 15.74 -5.21
C VAL A 39 -7.45 16.08 -6.62
N GLU A 40 -8.51 15.42 -7.09
CA GLU A 40 -9.09 15.64 -8.42
C GLU A 40 -10.13 16.79 -8.46
N SER A 41 -10.61 17.24 -7.31
CA SER A 41 -11.62 18.32 -7.23
C SER A 41 -10.99 19.71 -7.22
N ASP A 42 -10.75 20.30 -8.39
CA ASP A 42 -10.21 21.67 -8.50
C ASP A 42 -11.09 22.69 -7.78
N GLN A 43 -12.42 22.56 -7.89
CA GLN A 43 -13.37 23.47 -7.25
C GLN A 43 -13.25 23.46 -5.72
N GLU A 44 -13.14 22.29 -5.10
CA GLU A 44 -12.97 22.17 -3.65
C GLU A 44 -11.61 22.71 -3.21
N LYS A 45 -10.53 22.38 -3.95
CA LYS A 45 -9.19 22.91 -3.67
C LYS A 45 -9.18 24.43 -3.69
N GLU A 46 -9.76 25.06 -4.73
CA GLU A 46 -9.84 26.52 -4.83
C GLU A 46 -10.63 27.14 -3.69
N TRP A 47 -11.73 26.49 -3.28
CA TRP A 47 -12.50 26.96 -2.14
C TRP A 47 -11.65 26.95 -0.86
N TYR A 48 -10.90 25.87 -0.58
CA TYR A 48 -10.00 25.81 0.56
C TYR A 48 -8.85 26.82 0.48
N TYR A 49 -8.30 27.07 -0.69
CA TYR A 49 -7.23 28.09 -0.85
C TYR A 49 -7.71 29.49 -0.45
N ARG A 50 -8.93 29.83 -0.80
CA ARG A 50 -9.52 31.15 -0.48
C ARG A 50 -9.99 31.26 0.97
N TRP A 51 -10.68 30.25 1.46
CA TRP A 51 -11.29 30.24 2.78
C TRP A 51 -10.32 29.85 3.89
N PHE A 52 -9.65 28.72 3.74
CA PHE A 52 -8.74 28.17 4.75
C PHE A 52 -7.37 28.85 4.73
N GLN A 53 -6.93 29.30 3.55
CA GLN A 53 -5.63 29.96 3.32
C GLN A 53 -4.47 29.12 3.90
N PRO A 54 -4.23 27.91 3.36
CA PRO A 54 -3.18 27.04 3.87
C PRO A 54 -1.80 27.64 3.66
N ASP A 55 -0.90 27.47 4.64
CA ASP A 55 0.52 27.80 4.51
C ASP A 55 1.23 26.83 3.55
N VAL A 56 0.75 25.56 3.52
CA VAL A 56 1.28 24.50 2.67
C VAL A 56 0.19 23.57 2.20
N ALA A 57 0.29 23.13 0.95
CA ALA A 57 -0.52 22.07 0.38
C ALA A 57 0.37 20.81 0.16
N VAL A 58 0.02 19.72 0.82
CA VAL A 58 0.69 18.43 0.67
C VAL A 58 -0.17 17.54 -0.24
N GLY A 59 0.36 17.19 -1.41
CA GLY A 59 -0.34 16.38 -2.39
C GLY A 59 0.18 14.95 -2.43
N ILE A 60 -0.71 13.96 -2.32
CA ILE A 60 -0.37 12.55 -2.39
C ILE A 60 -0.65 12.00 -3.79
N GLY A 61 0.32 11.29 -4.36
CA GLY A 61 0.17 10.72 -5.69
C GLY A 61 1.42 10.04 -6.21
N TYR A 62 1.56 10.02 -7.52
CA TYR A 62 2.77 9.66 -8.25
C TYR A 62 3.12 10.81 -9.23
N TRP A 63 4.23 10.71 -9.94
CA TRP A 63 4.68 11.79 -10.84
C TRP A 63 3.61 12.29 -11.83
N GLY A 64 2.69 11.41 -12.27
CA GLY A 64 1.59 11.78 -13.16
C GLY A 64 0.57 12.74 -12.54
N HIS A 65 0.45 12.79 -11.20
CA HIS A 65 -0.40 13.76 -10.49
C HIS A 65 0.25 15.14 -10.31
N THR A 66 1.42 15.38 -10.89
CA THR A 66 2.11 16.69 -10.77
C THR A 66 1.21 17.89 -11.09
N PRO A 67 0.34 17.85 -12.13
CA PRO A 67 -0.60 18.96 -12.37
C PRO A 67 -1.49 19.27 -11.17
N GLN A 68 -2.07 18.26 -10.52
CA GLN A 68 -3.00 18.39 -9.41
C GLN A 68 -2.31 18.76 -8.10
N VAL A 69 -1.14 18.15 -7.82
CA VAL A 69 -0.46 18.27 -6.51
C VAL A 69 0.59 19.37 -6.47
N LEU A 70 1.05 19.86 -7.62
CA LEU A 70 2.08 20.89 -7.71
C LEU A 70 1.60 22.15 -8.45
N PHE A 71 1.19 22.01 -9.72
CA PHE A 71 0.86 23.19 -10.52
C PHE A 71 -0.40 23.90 -10.03
N HIS A 72 -1.41 23.13 -9.64
CA HIS A 72 -2.68 23.70 -9.20
C HIS A 72 -2.51 24.58 -7.94
N PRO A 73 -1.93 24.14 -6.81
CA PRO A 73 -1.71 25.04 -5.67
C PRO A 73 -0.76 26.20 -5.98
N GLN A 74 0.26 26.01 -6.82
CA GLN A 74 1.18 27.08 -7.21
C GLN A 74 0.49 28.23 -7.96
N LYS A 75 -0.54 27.95 -8.78
CA LYS A 75 -1.35 29.02 -9.44
C LYS A 75 -2.00 29.96 -8.42
N PHE A 76 -2.25 29.52 -7.20
CA PHE A 76 -2.84 30.28 -6.12
C PHE A 76 -1.80 30.81 -5.10
N GLY A 77 -0.51 30.68 -5.42
CA GLY A 77 0.57 31.13 -4.55
C GLY A 77 0.78 30.27 -3.30
N ILE A 78 0.20 29.07 -3.26
CA ILE A 78 0.34 28.14 -2.13
C ILE A 78 1.63 27.32 -2.28
N LEU A 79 2.39 27.18 -1.20
CA LEU A 79 3.55 26.30 -1.17
C LEU A 79 3.13 24.86 -1.32
N ALA A 80 3.57 24.21 -2.40
CA ALA A 80 3.28 22.80 -2.69
C ALA A 80 4.43 21.91 -2.20
N VAL A 81 4.08 20.83 -1.49
CA VAL A 81 4.98 19.77 -1.05
C VAL A 81 4.38 18.42 -1.49
N PRO A 82 4.72 17.91 -2.67
CA PRO A 82 4.25 16.61 -3.10
C PRO A 82 4.86 15.47 -2.26
N TRP A 83 4.05 14.45 -1.92
CA TRP A 83 4.51 13.19 -1.34
C TRP A 83 4.15 12.06 -2.28
N LEU A 84 5.13 11.64 -3.07
CA LEU A 84 4.93 10.81 -4.24
C LEU A 84 5.46 9.39 -4.06
N VAL A 85 4.75 8.44 -4.69
CA VAL A 85 5.24 7.09 -4.94
C VAL A 85 5.81 6.98 -6.37
N ALA A 86 6.43 5.87 -6.70
CA ALA A 86 6.81 5.54 -8.07
C ALA A 86 6.52 4.08 -8.38
N ASP A 87 6.05 3.83 -9.59
CA ASP A 87 5.83 2.50 -10.16
C ASP A 87 6.99 2.12 -11.10
N GLY A 88 8.23 2.34 -10.61
CA GLY A 88 9.45 1.93 -11.28
C GLY A 88 10.07 2.94 -12.24
N TYR A 89 9.41 4.04 -12.62
CA TYR A 89 9.97 5.08 -13.49
C TYR A 89 9.24 6.42 -13.32
N ILE A 90 9.92 7.51 -13.72
CA ILE A 90 9.38 8.87 -13.79
C ILE A 90 9.50 9.36 -15.25
N ALA A 91 8.37 9.45 -15.95
CA ALA A 91 8.37 9.73 -17.38
C ALA A 91 8.35 11.23 -17.71
N ASN A 92 7.91 12.10 -16.79
CA ASN A 92 7.69 13.53 -17.10
C ASN A 92 7.90 14.41 -15.86
N TYR A 93 7.89 15.73 -16.06
CA TYR A 93 7.95 16.78 -15.04
C TYR A 93 9.29 16.89 -14.28
N GLN A 94 10.39 16.38 -14.83
CA GLN A 94 11.71 16.44 -14.18
C GLN A 94 12.14 17.88 -13.89
N LYS A 95 11.88 18.81 -14.79
CA LYS A 95 12.22 20.23 -14.62
C LYS A 95 11.47 20.85 -13.44
N GLU A 96 10.18 20.60 -13.36
CA GLU A 96 9.29 21.18 -12.37
C GLU A 96 9.54 20.55 -11.00
N LEU A 97 9.74 19.25 -10.93
CA LEU A 97 10.08 18.53 -9.71
C LEU A 97 11.47 18.95 -9.19
N ASN A 98 12.44 19.23 -10.08
CA ASN A 98 13.74 19.76 -9.73
C ASN A 98 13.73 21.23 -9.25
N ALA A 99 12.67 21.96 -9.50
CA ALA A 99 12.48 23.32 -9.01
C ALA A 99 11.93 23.36 -7.57
N LEU A 100 11.46 22.23 -7.04
CA LEU A 100 10.98 22.11 -5.67
C LEU A 100 12.14 22.22 -4.68
N LYS A 101 11.86 22.86 -3.51
CA LYS A 101 12.77 22.82 -2.37
C LYS A 101 12.68 21.49 -1.60
N LEU A 102 11.53 20.84 -1.68
CA LEU A 102 11.24 19.59 -0.99
C LEU A 102 10.27 18.75 -1.81
N LEU A 103 10.66 17.52 -2.09
CA LEU A 103 9.86 16.44 -2.61
C LEU A 103 9.91 15.28 -1.61
N LEU A 104 8.76 14.82 -1.13
CA LEU A 104 8.67 13.67 -0.25
C LEU A 104 8.42 12.41 -1.08
N VAL A 105 9.06 11.31 -0.70
CA VAL A 105 8.87 9.99 -1.30
C VAL A 105 8.75 8.91 -0.22
N THR A 106 8.16 7.77 -0.56
CA THR A 106 7.74 6.76 0.44
C THR A 106 8.84 5.81 0.89
N SER A 107 9.93 5.66 0.13
CA SER A 107 11.02 4.74 0.47
C SER A 107 12.35 5.17 -0.17
N ASN A 108 13.46 4.59 0.28
CA ASN A 108 14.77 4.80 -0.33
C ASN A 108 14.77 4.32 -1.78
N TRP A 109 14.13 3.18 -2.07
CA TRP A 109 14.00 2.71 -3.44
C TRP A 109 13.25 3.70 -4.34
N VAL A 110 12.15 4.29 -3.86
CA VAL A 110 11.43 5.33 -4.62
C VAL A 110 12.32 6.54 -4.85
N LYS A 111 13.11 6.97 -3.84
CA LYS A 111 14.12 8.02 -4.02
C LYS A 111 15.12 7.67 -5.12
N GLU A 112 15.65 6.45 -5.14
CA GLU A 112 16.56 5.98 -6.19
C GLU A 112 15.93 6.05 -7.57
N MET A 113 14.65 5.69 -7.73
CA MET A 113 13.94 5.79 -9.01
C MET A 113 13.84 7.24 -9.49
N TYR A 114 13.47 8.16 -8.60
CA TYR A 114 13.42 9.59 -8.92
C TYR A 114 14.81 10.13 -9.32
N VAL A 115 15.85 9.78 -8.57
CA VAL A 115 17.23 10.20 -8.87
C VAL A 115 17.72 9.61 -10.20
N ARG A 116 17.50 8.32 -10.43
CA ARG A 116 17.84 7.64 -11.69
C ARG A 116 17.23 8.36 -12.89
N ASP A 117 15.99 8.83 -12.76
CA ASP A 117 15.22 9.44 -13.85
C ASP A 117 15.38 10.98 -13.90
N GLY A 118 16.40 11.53 -13.19
CA GLY A 118 16.87 12.89 -13.36
C GLY A 118 16.40 13.91 -12.33
N ILE A 119 15.85 13.47 -11.19
CA ILE A 119 15.51 14.36 -10.09
C ILE A 119 16.70 14.49 -9.14
N LYS A 120 17.02 15.72 -8.69
CA LYS A 120 18.13 16.00 -7.78
C LYS A 120 17.90 15.36 -6.41
N ALA A 121 18.88 14.58 -5.95
CA ALA A 121 18.81 13.84 -4.69
C ALA A 121 18.58 14.76 -3.46
N ASP A 122 19.18 15.96 -3.47
CA ASP A 122 19.12 16.91 -2.37
C ASP A 122 17.73 17.49 -2.12
N ASN A 123 16.87 17.45 -3.15
CA ASN A 123 15.50 17.92 -3.05
C ASN A 123 14.55 16.86 -2.51
N ILE A 124 15.02 15.60 -2.39
CA ILE A 124 14.19 14.45 -2.04
C ILE A 124 14.45 14.02 -0.60
N GLN A 125 13.39 13.99 0.20
CA GLN A 125 13.40 13.34 1.51
C GLN A 125 12.48 12.13 1.54
N VAL A 126 12.95 11.07 2.19
CA VAL A 126 12.14 9.88 2.42
C VAL A 126 11.27 10.12 3.65
N LEU A 127 9.96 10.04 3.45
CA LEU A 127 8.94 10.00 4.50
C LEU A 127 8.21 8.67 4.34
N PRO A 128 8.49 7.66 5.16
CA PRO A 128 7.80 6.38 5.09
C PRO A 128 6.30 6.52 5.38
N VAL A 129 5.50 5.63 4.78
CA VAL A 129 4.07 5.58 5.11
C VAL A 129 3.89 4.97 6.50
N GLY A 130 3.07 5.58 7.33
CA GLY A 130 2.75 5.09 8.67
C GLY A 130 1.91 3.81 8.64
N CYS A 131 1.78 3.18 9.82
CA CYS A 131 0.86 2.08 10.07
C CYS A 131 -0.06 2.44 11.24
N ASP A 132 -1.34 2.11 11.14
CA ASP A 132 -2.30 2.30 12.22
C ASP A 132 -2.15 1.18 13.27
N THR A 133 -1.15 1.32 14.14
CA THR A 133 -0.84 0.34 15.20
C THR A 133 -1.89 0.27 16.30
N LYS A 134 -2.94 1.12 16.30
CA LYS A 134 -4.10 0.99 17.19
C LYS A 134 -5.06 -0.10 16.68
N ASN A 135 -5.18 -0.25 15.36
CA ASN A 135 -6.08 -1.21 14.73
C ASN A 135 -5.35 -2.45 14.21
N PHE A 136 -4.13 -2.30 13.70
CA PHE A 136 -3.30 -3.43 13.27
C PHE A 136 -2.47 -3.94 14.44
N VAL A 137 -3.05 -4.89 15.16
CA VAL A 137 -2.46 -5.52 16.35
C VAL A 137 -2.55 -7.04 16.24
N PRO A 138 -1.67 -7.80 16.92
CA PRO A 138 -1.76 -9.24 16.95
C PRO A 138 -3.12 -9.73 17.44
N CYS A 139 -3.80 -10.55 16.65
CA CYS A 139 -5.08 -11.18 17.00
C CYS A 139 -4.86 -12.65 17.33
N LYS A 140 -5.59 -13.15 18.35
CA LYS A 140 -5.60 -14.58 18.63
C LYS A 140 -6.36 -15.33 17.55
N GLN A 141 -5.88 -16.52 17.18
CA GLN A 141 -6.58 -17.37 16.21
C GLN A 141 -7.98 -17.79 16.70
N SER A 142 -8.19 -17.79 18.03
CA SER A 142 -9.49 -18.05 18.65
C SER A 142 -10.44 -16.84 18.69
N ASP A 143 -10.02 -15.67 18.20
CA ASP A 143 -10.89 -14.49 18.13
C ASP A 143 -12.11 -14.80 17.26
N PRO A 144 -13.35 -14.55 17.73
CA PRO A 144 -14.57 -14.84 16.98
C PRO A 144 -14.61 -14.19 15.59
N LYS A 145 -14.02 -12.99 15.44
CA LYS A 145 -13.96 -12.28 14.16
C LYS A 145 -12.97 -12.96 13.21
N VAL A 146 -11.83 -13.41 13.72
CA VAL A 146 -10.84 -14.17 12.96
C VAL A 146 -11.43 -15.50 12.48
N LEU A 147 -12.12 -16.22 13.38
CA LEU A 147 -12.81 -17.48 13.04
C LEU A 147 -13.92 -17.25 11.99
N ALA A 148 -14.69 -16.17 12.11
CA ALA A 148 -15.72 -15.80 11.15
C ALA A 148 -15.12 -15.53 9.76
N VAL A 149 -13.97 -14.87 9.68
CA VAL A 149 -13.25 -14.65 8.41
C VAL A 149 -12.83 -15.97 7.79
N ARG A 150 -12.17 -16.86 8.54
CA ARG A 150 -11.76 -18.19 8.03
C ARG A 150 -12.97 -18.99 7.54
N LYS A 151 -14.05 -19.02 8.32
CA LYS A 151 -15.31 -19.69 7.94
C LYS A 151 -15.90 -19.12 6.65
N SER A 152 -15.94 -17.80 6.51
CA SER A 152 -16.49 -17.13 5.31
C SER A 152 -15.68 -17.43 4.03
N LEU A 153 -14.39 -17.73 4.17
CA LEU A 153 -13.47 -18.09 3.10
C LEU A 153 -13.40 -19.62 2.88
N GLY A 154 -14.15 -20.42 3.63
CA GLY A 154 -14.15 -21.87 3.52
C GLY A 154 -12.84 -22.51 3.99
N ILE A 155 -12.15 -21.92 4.95
CA ILE A 155 -10.84 -22.38 5.46
C ILE A 155 -11.05 -23.14 6.77
N SER A 156 -10.64 -24.39 6.80
CA SER A 156 -10.73 -25.27 7.98
C SER A 156 -9.67 -24.91 9.03
N ALA A 157 -9.88 -25.36 10.27
CA ALA A 157 -8.95 -25.07 11.37
C ALA A 157 -7.57 -25.72 11.17
N ASP A 158 -7.49 -26.83 10.44
CA ASP A 158 -6.28 -27.59 10.14
C ASP A 158 -5.62 -27.17 8.81
N GLU A 159 -6.15 -26.17 8.11
CA GLU A 159 -5.54 -25.62 6.90
C GLU A 159 -4.75 -24.35 7.20
N LEU A 160 -3.57 -24.22 6.61
CA LEU A 160 -2.81 -22.98 6.62
C LEU A 160 -3.47 -21.97 5.66
N MET A 161 -3.67 -20.74 6.11
CA MET A 161 -4.10 -19.63 5.29
C MET A 161 -2.93 -18.77 4.89
N ILE A 162 -2.58 -18.74 3.61
CA ILE A 162 -1.60 -17.82 3.02
C ILE A 162 -2.38 -16.68 2.38
N LEU A 163 -2.01 -15.43 2.65
CA LEU A 163 -2.76 -14.26 2.19
C LEU A 163 -1.89 -13.32 1.35
N THR A 164 -2.42 -12.85 0.22
CA THR A 164 -1.93 -11.67 -0.50
C THR A 164 -3.07 -10.68 -0.69
N ILE A 165 -2.83 -9.39 -0.40
CA ILE A 165 -3.79 -8.30 -0.65
C ILE A 165 -3.33 -7.52 -1.90
N GLY A 166 -4.26 -7.31 -2.85
CA GLY A 166 -3.99 -6.68 -4.14
C GLY A 166 -3.47 -7.65 -5.20
N GLY A 167 -3.75 -8.95 -5.05
CA GLY A 167 -3.26 -10.00 -5.93
C GLY A 167 -3.85 -9.99 -7.37
N ASP A 168 -4.74 -9.07 -7.68
CA ASP A 168 -5.35 -8.89 -9.01
C ASP A 168 -4.54 -8.01 -9.97
N ALA A 169 -3.41 -7.47 -9.53
CA ALA A 169 -2.49 -6.74 -10.39
C ALA A 169 -1.26 -7.60 -10.71
N ALA A 170 -0.84 -7.61 -11.98
CA ALA A 170 0.35 -8.35 -12.43
C ALA A 170 1.60 -7.97 -11.62
N SER A 171 1.70 -6.70 -11.21
CA SER A 171 2.79 -6.20 -10.36
C SER A 171 2.81 -6.79 -8.96
N LYS A 172 1.71 -7.38 -8.49
CA LYS A 172 1.63 -7.99 -7.13
C LYS A 172 2.09 -9.44 -7.07
N GLY A 173 2.33 -10.08 -8.21
CA GLY A 173 3.06 -11.34 -8.29
C GLY A 173 2.37 -12.56 -7.68
N ALA A 174 1.03 -12.62 -7.65
CA ALA A 174 0.31 -13.79 -7.13
C ALA A 174 0.73 -15.11 -7.79
N GLN A 175 1.14 -15.06 -9.05
CA GLN A 175 1.60 -16.22 -9.80
C GLN A 175 2.87 -16.84 -9.24
N GLU A 176 3.81 -16.06 -8.71
CA GLU A 176 5.03 -16.56 -8.07
C GLU A 176 4.71 -17.44 -6.86
N VAL A 177 3.72 -17.01 -6.08
CA VAL A 177 3.21 -17.80 -4.94
C VAL A 177 2.56 -19.09 -5.43
N MET A 178 1.74 -19.02 -6.49
CA MET A 178 1.10 -20.22 -7.08
C MET A 178 2.13 -21.22 -7.58
N TYR A 179 3.18 -20.77 -8.30
CA TYR A 179 4.29 -21.63 -8.72
C TYR A 179 5.02 -22.26 -7.53
N ALA A 180 5.29 -21.48 -6.48
CA ALA A 180 5.95 -21.99 -5.30
C ALA A 180 5.10 -23.05 -4.59
N LEU A 181 3.81 -22.76 -4.38
CA LEU A 181 2.87 -23.64 -3.70
C LEU A 181 2.61 -24.93 -4.48
N SER A 182 2.62 -24.89 -5.83
CA SER A 182 2.45 -26.08 -6.66
C SER A 182 3.58 -27.11 -6.54
N LYS A 183 4.74 -26.67 -6.00
CA LYS A 183 5.90 -27.54 -5.77
C LYS A 183 5.92 -28.15 -4.38
N LEU A 184 5.01 -27.78 -3.50
CA LEU A 184 4.92 -28.34 -2.15
C LEU A 184 4.37 -29.77 -2.24
N GLY A 185 5.06 -30.71 -1.57
CA GLY A 185 4.62 -32.10 -1.45
C GLY A 185 3.59 -32.30 -0.32
N ASN A 186 3.23 -33.55 -0.10
CA ASN A 186 2.29 -33.95 0.97
C ASN A 186 2.87 -33.83 2.38
N GLU A 187 4.13 -33.40 2.51
CA GLU A 187 4.86 -33.22 3.78
C GLU A 187 4.40 -31.98 4.54
N VAL A 188 3.76 -31.04 3.84
CA VAL A 188 3.25 -29.80 4.44
C VAL A 188 1.78 -29.92 4.81
N PRO A 189 1.32 -29.19 5.83
CA PRO A 189 -0.11 -29.12 6.16
C PRO A 189 -0.93 -28.69 4.95
N ARG A 190 -2.21 -29.08 4.91
CA ARG A 190 -3.14 -28.56 3.89
C ARG A 190 -3.16 -27.03 3.95
N TRP A 191 -3.30 -26.38 2.82
CA TRP A 191 -3.25 -24.93 2.71
C TRP A 191 -4.30 -24.38 1.75
N LYS A 192 -4.66 -23.13 2.01
CA LYS A 192 -5.40 -22.26 1.09
C LYS A 192 -4.62 -21.00 0.83
N TYR A 193 -4.50 -20.60 -0.43
CA TYR A 193 -3.95 -19.32 -0.82
C TYR A 193 -5.09 -18.36 -1.13
N VAL A 194 -5.21 -17.33 -0.33
CA VAL A 194 -6.25 -16.30 -0.42
C VAL A 194 -5.69 -15.08 -1.12
N CYS A 195 -6.27 -14.76 -2.26
CA CYS A 195 -6.01 -13.52 -2.98
C CYS A 195 -7.14 -12.53 -2.69
N LYS A 196 -6.87 -11.49 -1.90
CA LYS A 196 -7.80 -10.39 -1.73
C LYS A 196 -7.67 -9.47 -2.95
N VAL A 197 -8.70 -9.45 -3.77
CA VAL A 197 -8.73 -8.78 -5.07
C VAL A 197 -9.91 -7.81 -5.15
N TRP A 198 -9.92 -6.97 -6.19
CA TRP A 198 -11.07 -6.11 -6.48
C TRP A 198 -12.26 -6.94 -6.98
N PRO A 199 -13.51 -6.44 -6.82
CA PRO A 199 -14.68 -7.03 -7.45
C PRO A 199 -14.52 -7.13 -8.97
N GLN A 200 -15.04 -8.17 -9.58
CA GLN A 200 -14.88 -8.48 -11.02
C GLN A 200 -15.29 -7.36 -11.98
N GLU A 201 -16.19 -6.47 -11.57
CA GLU A 201 -16.61 -5.32 -12.37
C GLU A 201 -15.48 -4.32 -12.71
N ARG A 202 -14.36 -4.40 -12.00
CA ARG A 202 -13.16 -3.57 -12.24
C ARG A 202 -11.96 -4.35 -12.70
N THR A 203 -12.07 -5.65 -12.84
CA THR A 203 -10.94 -6.49 -13.11
C THR A 203 -11.13 -7.29 -14.35
N ASN A 204 -10.42 -7.29 -14.83
CA ASN A 204 -9.18 -7.38 -15.39
C ASN A 204 -8.86 -8.83 -15.74
N VAL A 205 -8.30 -8.86 -16.89
CA VAL A 205 -7.72 -10.05 -17.50
C VAL A 205 -6.81 -10.82 -16.51
N GLN A 206 -6.22 -10.13 -15.51
CA GLN A 206 -5.24 -10.74 -14.59
C GLN A 206 -5.85 -11.87 -13.74
N ASN A 207 -7.03 -11.67 -13.14
CA ASN A 207 -7.67 -12.74 -12.36
C ASN A 207 -7.97 -13.97 -13.22
N SER A 208 -8.38 -13.76 -14.46
CA SER A 208 -8.64 -14.88 -15.41
C SER A 208 -7.35 -15.62 -15.75
N ILE A 209 -6.25 -14.92 -15.93
CA ILE A 209 -4.92 -15.49 -16.17
C ILE A 209 -4.47 -16.30 -14.96
N ASP A 210 -4.62 -15.76 -13.76
CA ASP A 210 -4.23 -16.41 -12.51
C ASP A 210 -5.07 -17.67 -12.23
N MET A 211 -6.38 -17.64 -12.54
CA MET A 211 -7.25 -18.83 -12.44
C MET A 211 -6.88 -19.92 -13.44
N GLN A 212 -6.50 -19.54 -14.65
CA GLN A 212 -6.02 -20.51 -15.66
C GLN A 212 -4.70 -21.13 -15.24
N LEU A 213 -3.78 -20.31 -14.71
CA LEU A 213 -2.51 -20.80 -14.15
C LEU A 213 -2.75 -21.78 -13.01
N ALA A 214 -3.60 -21.44 -12.03
CA ALA A 214 -3.91 -22.32 -10.91
C ALA A 214 -4.44 -23.69 -11.37
N LYS A 215 -5.31 -23.70 -12.41
CA LYS A 215 -5.80 -24.96 -13.04
C LYS A 215 -4.68 -25.75 -13.71
N SER A 216 -3.82 -25.08 -14.47
CA SER A 216 -2.70 -25.77 -15.14
C SER A 216 -1.69 -26.36 -14.16
N LEU A 217 -1.56 -25.78 -12.97
CA LEU A 217 -0.73 -26.27 -11.87
C LEU A 217 -1.44 -27.31 -10.98
N GLY A 218 -2.72 -27.59 -11.20
CA GLY A 218 -3.51 -28.54 -10.41
C GLY A 218 -3.83 -28.09 -8.98
N ILE A 219 -3.74 -26.79 -8.69
CA ILE A 219 -3.94 -26.20 -7.34
C ILE A 219 -5.19 -25.31 -7.24
N ASP A 220 -6.01 -25.25 -8.27
CA ASP A 220 -7.18 -24.36 -8.37
C ASP A 220 -8.14 -24.51 -7.17
N LYS A 221 -8.32 -25.71 -6.64
CA LYS A 221 -9.15 -26.00 -5.46
C LYS A 221 -8.59 -25.41 -4.16
N SER A 222 -7.33 -25.06 -4.13
CA SER A 222 -6.65 -24.46 -2.99
C SER A 222 -6.52 -22.93 -3.09
N ILE A 223 -6.97 -22.31 -4.20
CA ILE A 223 -6.95 -20.87 -4.38
C ILE A 223 -8.33 -20.29 -4.06
N VAL A 224 -8.34 -19.25 -3.23
CA VAL A 224 -9.56 -18.54 -2.83
C VAL A 224 -9.45 -17.07 -3.23
N TYR A 225 -10.39 -16.59 -4.03
CA TYR A 225 -10.47 -15.18 -4.41
C TYR A 225 -11.49 -14.45 -3.53
N ALA A 226 -11.02 -13.55 -2.68
CA ALA A 226 -11.85 -12.70 -1.84
C ALA A 226 -12.15 -11.39 -2.59
N THR A 227 -13.25 -11.38 -3.37
CA THR A 227 -13.61 -10.28 -4.30
C THR A 227 -14.49 -9.20 -3.68
N ASN A 228 -15.04 -9.41 -2.48
CA ASN A 228 -15.92 -8.44 -1.84
C ASN A 228 -15.19 -7.14 -1.47
N ARG A 229 -15.88 -6.00 -1.64
CA ARG A 229 -15.42 -4.76 -1.03
C ARG A 229 -15.53 -4.89 0.49
N VAL A 230 -14.47 -4.55 1.17
CA VAL A 230 -14.42 -4.57 2.63
C VAL A 230 -13.95 -3.20 3.14
N SER A 231 -14.45 -2.82 4.31
CA SER A 231 -14.00 -1.58 4.94
C SER A 231 -12.55 -1.73 5.42
N ARG A 232 -11.85 -0.62 5.58
CA ARG A 232 -10.50 -0.58 6.14
C ARG A 232 -10.43 -1.28 7.50
N ASN A 233 -11.46 -1.12 8.32
CA ASN A 233 -11.54 -1.75 9.66
C ASN A 233 -11.70 -3.28 9.63
N PHE A 234 -11.99 -3.88 8.48
CA PHE A 234 -12.05 -5.33 8.32
C PHE A 234 -10.67 -5.93 8.01
N ILE A 235 -9.77 -5.16 7.40
CA ILE A 235 -8.44 -5.64 6.97
C ILE A 235 -7.61 -6.25 8.13
N PRO A 236 -7.59 -5.68 9.36
CA PRO A 236 -6.88 -6.30 10.49
C PRO A 236 -7.34 -7.73 10.80
N TYR A 237 -8.64 -8.01 10.69
CA TYR A 237 -9.19 -9.36 10.91
C TYR A 237 -8.87 -10.31 9.77
N LEU A 238 -8.87 -9.81 8.54
CA LEU A 238 -8.45 -10.61 7.37
C LEU A 238 -6.96 -11.01 7.49
N ILE A 239 -6.10 -10.07 7.87
CA ILE A 239 -4.68 -10.34 8.16
C ILE A 239 -4.57 -11.22 9.39
N GLY A 240 -5.32 -10.95 10.45
CA GLY A 240 -5.37 -11.77 11.66
C GLY A 240 -5.72 -13.24 11.39
N ALA A 241 -6.54 -13.49 10.35
CA ALA A 241 -6.96 -14.85 9.97
C ALA A 241 -5.88 -15.63 9.20
N CYS A 242 -4.91 -14.99 8.57
CA CYS A 242 -3.85 -15.71 7.88
C CYS A 242 -2.79 -16.24 8.85
N ASP A 243 -2.09 -17.28 8.42
CA ASP A 243 -0.94 -17.85 9.10
C ASP A 243 0.36 -17.27 8.53
N ILE A 244 0.36 -16.94 7.23
CA ILE A 244 1.49 -16.37 6.51
C ILE A 244 0.96 -15.27 5.57
N TYR A 245 1.59 -14.10 5.58
CA TYR A 245 1.35 -13.08 4.58
C TYR A 245 2.39 -13.20 3.45
N ALA A 246 1.96 -13.37 2.21
CA ALA A 246 2.83 -13.40 1.05
C ALA A 246 2.83 -12.05 0.34
N ALA A 247 4.02 -11.45 0.20
CA ALA A 247 4.27 -10.18 -0.47
C ALA A 247 5.17 -10.38 -1.71
N PRO A 248 4.69 -11.07 -2.76
CA PRO A 248 5.51 -11.46 -3.90
C PRO A 248 5.65 -10.36 -4.96
N SER A 249 5.45 -9.10 -4.60
CA SER A 249 5.33 -7.98 -5.53
C SER A 249 6.54 -7.87 -6.47
N ARG A 250 6.27 -7.84 -7.77
CA ARG A 250 7.26 -7.55 -8.83
C ARG A 250 7.60 -6.06 -8.89
N LEU A 251 6.72 -5.22 -8.36
CA LEU A 251 6.88 -3.78 -8.28
C LEU A 251 6.19 -3.26 -7.03
N GLU A 252 6.96 -2.65 -6.12
CA GLU A 252 6.43 -2.18 -4.84
C GLU A 252 7.24 -0.98 -4.32
N GLY A 253 6.60 0.18 -4.23
CA GLY A 253 7.22 1.41 -3.76
C GLY A 253 7.43 1.47 -2.24
N PHE A 254 6.52 0.87 -1.48
CA PHE A 254 6.61 0.84 -0.01
C PHE A 254 6.11 -0.49 0.56
N GLY A 255 4.85 -0.86 0.23
CA GLY A 255 4.26 -2.09 0.68
C GLY A 255 3.53 -2.01 2.03
N MET A 256 2.50 -1.20 2.09
CA MET A 256 1.69 -1.09 3.31
C MET A 256 1.15 -2.42 3.82
N PRO A 257 0.60 -3.34 2.97
CA PRO A 257 0.00 -4.56 3.50
C PRO A 257 0.97 -5.48 4.24
N GLN A 258 2.25 -5.53 3.85
CA GLN A 258 3.25 -6.32 4.60
C GLN A 258 3.64 -5.66 5.92
N VAL A 259 3.70 -4.33 5.99
CA VAL A 259 3.90 -3.60 7.26
C VAL A 259 2.73 -3.87 8.20
N GLU A 260 1.50 -3.84 7.69
CA GLU A 260 0.29 -4.15 8.44
C GLU A 260 0.26 -5.61 8.92
N ALA A 261 0.72 -6.53 8.08
CA ALA A 261 0.83 -7.94 8.46
C ALA A 261 1.87 -8.14 9.57
N GLY A 262 3.02 -7.48 9.48
CA GLY A 262 4.03 -7.45 10.54
C GLY A 262 3.48 -6.88 11.85
N ALA A 263 2.74 -5.75 11.81
CA ALA A 263 2.06 -5.16 12.96
C ALA A 263 1.02 -6.10 13.59
N CYS A 264 0.35 -6.92 12.77
CA CYS A 264 -0.55 -7.99 13.24
C CYS A 264 0.20 -9.24 13.74
N GLY A 265 1.53 -9.22 13.83
CA GLY A 265 2.35 -10.34 14.30
C GLY A 265 2.41 -11.52 13.32
N LYS A 266 2.17 -11.29 12.02
CA LYS A 266 2.19 -12.37 11.01
C LYS A 266 3.57 -12.50 10.38
N PRO A 267 4.06 -13.74 10.18
CA PRO A 267 5.21 -13.98 9.32
C PRO A 267 4.95 -13.45 7.92
N VAL A 268 5.90 -12.68 7.38
CA VAL A 268 5.83 -12.14 6.02
C VAL A 268 6.90 -12.79 5.15
N VAL A 269 6.47 -13.32 4.01
CA VAL A 269 7.36 -13.86 2.97
C VAL A 269 7.30 -12.95 1.77
N GLY A 270 8.40 -12.34 1.40
CA GLY A 270 8.48 -11.39 0.29
C GLY A 270 9.81 -11.44 -0.44
N ILE A 271 9.92 -10.67 -1.51
CA ILE A 271 11.19 -10.52 -2.23
C ILE A 271 12.10 -9.54 -1.50
N LYS A 272 13.39 -9.80 -1.52
CA LYS A 272 14.42 -8.90 -0.96
C LYS A 272 14.82 -7.85 -2.00
N ALA A 273 13.91 -6.94 -2.31
CA ALA A 273 14.10 -5.91 -3.32
C ALA A 273 13.13 -4.73 -3.13
N MET A 274 13.41 -3.62 -3.80
CA MET A 274 12.56 -2.43 -3.89
C MET A 274 12.21 -1.83 -2.50
N GLY A 275 11.03 -1.23 -2.35
CA GLY A 275 10.55 -0.67 -1.09
C GLY A 275 10.43 -1.68 0.05
N LEU A 276 10.43 -3.01 -0.26
CA LEU A 276 10.43 -4.04 0.77
C LEU A 276 11.73 -4.08 1.59
N LEU A 277 12.84 -3.59 1.04
CA LEU A 277 14.10 -3.45 1.79
C LEU A 277 14.00 -2.47 2.96
N ASP A 278 13.11 -1.48 2.85
CA ASP A 278 12.87 -0.50 3.91
C ASP A 278 11.81 -0.97 4.93
N THR A 279 10.95 -1.92 4.56
CA THR A 279 9.74 -2.26 5.33
C THR A 279 9.73 -3.67 5.91
N MET A 280 10.67 -4.54 5.50
CA MET A 280 10.76 -5.92 5.97
C MET A 280 12.09 -6.18 6.66
N LEU A 281 12.04 -6.89 7.79
CA LEU A 281 13.22 -7.43 8.46
C LEU A 281 13.54 -8.82 7.90
N ASP A 282 14.79 -9.02 7.50
CA ASP A 282 15.27 -10.35 7.14
C ASP A 282 15.55 -11.15 8.41
N ALA A 283 14.82 -12.24 8.65
CA ALA A 283 14.98 -13.09 9.83
C ALA A 283 16.39 -13.69 9.95
N GLY A 284 17.16 -13.78 8.85
CA GLY A 284 18.55 -14.22 8.84
C GLY A 284 19.55 -13.14 9.25
N THR A 285 19.12 -11.88 9.36
CA THR A 285 19.99 -10.77 9.76
C THR A 285 19.59 -10.24 11.13
N LYS A 286 20.57 -10.13 12.05
CA LYS A 286 20.37 -9.46 13.35
C LYS A 286 20.29 -7.92 13.24
N LYS A 287 20.28 -7.36 12.02
CA LYS A 287 20.18 -5.92 11.80
C LYS A 287 18.72 -5.56 11.57
N THR A 288 18.17 -4.74 12.43
CA THR A 288 16.98 -3.95 12.16
C THR A 288 17.24 -3.12 10.89
N SER A 289 16.32 -3.14 9.92
CA SER A 289 16.25 -2.07 8.91
C SER A 289 16.09 -0.80 9.72
N GLY A 290 16.88 0.24 9.54
CA GLY A 290 16.97 1.43 10.39
C GLY A 290 15.69 2.29 10.55
N LEU A 291 14.55 1.65 10.60
CA LEU A 291 13.29 2.16 11.12
C LEU A 291 13.23 1.70 12.60
N ASP A 292 13.73 2.55 13.50
CA ASP A 292 13.32 2.50 14.90
C ASP A 292 11.81 2.79 14.93
N LEU A 293 11.01 1.75 15.10
CA LEU A 293 9.56 1.81 15.29
C LEU A 293 9.24 2.16 16.75
#